data_dbc877720f7b6968f8935eedfc356aa7
#
_entry.id   dbc877720f7b6968f8935eedfc356aa7
#
_cell.length_a   1.000
_cell.length_b   1.000
_cell.length_c   1.000
_cell.angle_alpha   90.00
_cell.angle_beta   90.00
_cell.angle_gamma   90.00
#
_symmetry.space_group_name_H-M   'P 1'
#
loop_
_entity.id
_entity.type
_entity.pdbx_description
1 polymer ?
#
loop_
_entity_poly.entity_id
_entity_poly.type
_entity_poly.pdbx_seq_one_letter_code
_entity_poly.pdbx_strand_id
1 'polypeptide(L)'
;KSLNLNDIGVKLNRVGAIKVNKKLQTNITNIYAIGDVTDRFNLTPVAIAEGHALADKLFSSKNKEVDLSHIGTAVFSSPPICSIGLTELEAFKKFTKVDVYESNFNSLKYSIVKNKVSTYIKLLVNSKNNRIIGAHMLGEEAPEIVQIIGVAINAKATFRNFMNTMAIHPTVAEEFVTFKEPTRKNY
;
A
#
# COMPACT_ATOMS: atom_id res chain seq x y z
N LYS A 1 -18.08 20.69 -11.82
CA LYS A 1 -18.49 22.06 -12.22
C LYS A 1 -19.77 22.52 -11.51
N SER A 2 -20.63 21.61 -11.04
CA SER A 2 -21.91 21.93 -10.38
C SER A 2 -21.80 22.59 -8.99
N LEU A 3 -20.63 22.48 -8.34
CA LEU A 3 -20.42 23.07 -7.00
C LEU A 3 -19.90 24.51 -7.03
N ASN A 4 -19.59 25.08 -8.21
CA ASN A 4 -19.11 26.43 -8.41
C ASN A 4 -17.98 26.85 -7.42
N LEU A 5 -17.05 25.93 -7.16
CA LEU A 5 -15.97 26.12 -6.16
C LEU A 5 -15.10 27.33 -6.43
N ASN A 6 -14.92 27.71 -7.69
CA ASN A 6 -14.17 28.89 -8.07
C ASN A 6 -14.83 30.19 -7.61
N ASP A 7 -16.17 30.26 -7.60
CA ASP A 7 -16.95 31.45 -7.26
C ASP A 7 -16.81 31.78 -5.77
N ILE A 8 -16.58 30.76 -4.94
CA ILE A 8 -16.30 30.92 -3.50
C ILE A 8 -14.80 30.93 -3.18
N GLY A 9 -13.94 30.93 -4.20
CA GLY A 9 -12.49 31.06 -4.05
C GLY A 9 -11.75 29.82 -3.55
N VAL A 10 -12.35 28.61 -3.63
CA VAL A 10 -11.67 27.36 -3.28
C VAL A 10 -10.61 27.03 -4.32
N LYS A 11 -9.37 26.81 -3.88
CA LYS A 11 -8.25 26.48 -4.78
C LYS A 11 -8.29 25.05 -5.26
N LEU A 12 -8.20 24.88 -6.58
CA LEU A 12 -8.10 23.59 -7.25
C LEU A 12 -6.67 23.37 -7.75
N ASN A 13 -6.31 22.10 -7.99
CA ASN A 13 -5.09 21.75 -8.70
C ASN A 13 -5.30 21.77 -10.23
N ARG A 14 -4.28 21.39 -11.01
CA ARG A 14 -4.33 21.42 -12.48
C ARG A 14 -5.35 20.44 -13.09
N VAL A 15 -5.70 19.38 -12.35
CA VAL A 15 -6.70 18.38 -12.79
C VAL A 15 -8.10 18.65 -12.21
N GLY A 16 -8.28 19.76 -11.47
CA GLY A 16 -9.58 20.17 -10.91
C GLY A 16 -9.87 19.60 -9.52
N ALA A 17 -8.93 18.92 -8.87
CA ALA A 17 -9.11 18.43 -7.52
C ALA A 17 -8.92 19.51 -6.47
N ILE A 18 -9.64 19.40 -5.36
CA ILE A 18 -9.62 20.38 -4.26
C ILE A 18 -8.30 20.26 -3.49
N LYS A 19 -7.56 21.38 -3.39
CA LYS A 19 -6.34 21.44 -2.59
C LYS A 19 -6.68 21.53 -1.10
N VAL A 20 -6.07 20.63 -0.32
CA VAL A 20 -6.18 20.63 1.14
C VAL A 20 -4.81 20.55 1.80
N ASN A 21 -4.73 21.05 3.03
CA ASN A 21 -3.57 20.87 3.90
C ASN A 21 -3.64 19.51 4.64
N LYS A 22 -2.65 19.20 5.48
CA LYS A 22 -2.62 17.96 6.30
C LYS A 22 -3.83 17.81 7.23
N LYS A 23 -4.55 18.89 7.51
CA LYS A 23 -5.75 18.90 8.33
C LYS A 23 -7.05 18.76 7.51
N LEU A 24 -6.94 18.36 6.22
CA LEU A 24 -8.07 18.21 5.30
C LEU A 24 -8.82 19.50 4.99
N GLN A 25 -8.26 20.64 5.38
CA GLN A 25 -8.86 21.96 5.25
C GLN A 25 -8.41 22.60 3.93
N THR A 26 -9.32 23.24 3.22
CA THR A 26 -9.02 24.03 2.02
C THR A 26 -8.36 25.37 2.39
N ASN A 27 -8.18 26.24 1.42
CA ASN A 27 -7.76 27.63 1.69
C ASN A 27 -8.87 28.50 2.31
N ILE A 28 -10.10 28.01 2.37
CA ILE A 28 -11.23 28.63 3.05
C ILE A 28 -11.42 27.94 4.40
N THR A 29 -11.37 28.69 5.49
CA THR A 29 -11.22 28.17 6.86
C THR A 29 -12.32 27.23 7.34
N ASN A 30 -13.55 27.37 6.83
CA ASN A 30 -14.71 26.56 7.18
C ASN A 30 -15.06 25.49 6.13
N ILE A 31 -14.20 25.29 5.11
CA ILE A 31 -14.40 24.31 4.06
C ILE A 31 -13.30 23.26 4.13
N TYR A 32 -13.73 22.00 4.17
CA TYR A 32 -12.88 20.82 4.20
C TYR A 32 -13.20 19.93 3.00
N ALA A 33 -12.24 19.12 2.58
CA ALA A 33 -12.44 18.13 1.53
C ALA A 33 -11.69 16.84 1.87
N ILE A 34 -12.33 15.69 1.61
CA ILE A 34 -11.82 14.35 1.92
C ILE A 34 -12.01 13.42 0.73
N GLY A 35 -11.24 12.34 0.68
CA GLY A 35 -11.37 11.31 -0.32
C GLY A 35 -11.02 11.78 -1.73
N ASP A 36 -11.65 11.16 -2.71
CA ASP A 36 -11.33 11.24 -4.14
C ASP A 36 -11.33 12.66 -4.70
N VAL A 37 -12.17 13.55 -4.16
CA VAL A 37 -12.23 14.95 -4.59
C VAL A 37 -10.93 15.72 -4.37
N THR A 38 -10.04 15.18 -3.53
CA THR A 38 -8.70 15.76 -3.26
C THR A 38 -7.61 15.18 -4.16
N ASP A 39 -7.89 14.09 -4.89
CA ASP A 39 -6.99 13.38 -5.82
C ASP A 39 -5.61 13.04 -5.20
N ARG A 40 -5.62 12.62 -3.92
CA ARG A 40 -4.42 12.15 -3.23
C ARG A 40 -4.30 10.63 -3.25
N PHE A 41 -5.36 9.96 -2.80
CA PHE A 41 -5.52 8.50 -2.85
C PHE A 41 -6.99 8.21 -3.12
N ASN A 42 -7.29 7.71 -4.31
CA ASN A 42 -8.66 7.44 -4.75
C ASN A 42 -9.09 6.03 -4.30
N LEU A 43 -9.18 5.87 -2.98
CA LEU A 43 -9.47 4.60 -2.31
C LEU A 43 -10.52 4.80 -1.21
N THR A 44 -11.57 4.01 -1.23
CA THR A 44 -12.66 4.06 -0.24
C THR A 44 -12.18 4.00 1.22
N PRO A 45 -11.24 3.10 1.62
CA PRO A 45 -10.74 3.06 2.99
C PRO A 45 -10.04 4.35 3.42
N VAL A 46 -9.36 5.03 2.49
CA VAL A 46 -8.71 6.32 2.77
C VAL A 46 -9.77 7.40 3.00
N ALA A 47 -10.77 7.48 2.13
CA ALA A 47 -11.87 8.45 2.28
C ALA A 47 -12.61 8.28 3.62
N ILE A 48 -12.88 7.03 4.04
CA ILE A 48 -13.50 6.71 5.33
C ILE A 48 -12.61 7.13 6.51
N ALA A 49 -11.31 6.79 6.46
CA ALA A 49 -10.37 7.15 7.52
C ALA A 49 -10.21 8.68 7.66
N GLU A 50 -10.17 9.40 6.54
CA GLU A 50 -10.15 10.86 6.52
C GLU A 50 -11.44 11.47 7.08
N GLY A 51 -12.59 10.89 6.73
CA GLY A 51 -13.89 11.32 7.27
C GLY A 51 -13.97 11.19 8.77
N HIS A 52 -13.56 10.04 9.32
CA HIS A 52 -13.51 9.81 10.76
C HIS A 52 -12.53 10.77 11.46
N ALA A 53 -11.31 10.92 10.92
CA ALA A 53 -10.30 11.80 11.50
C ALA A 53 -10.77 13.29 11.50
N LEU A 54 -11.46 13.71 10.44
CA LEU A 54 -12.02 15.05 10.35
C LEU A 54 -13.17 15.25 11.36
N ALA A 55 -14.09 14.30 11.46
CA ALA A 55 -15.19 14.35 12.42
C ALA A 55 -14.67 14.36 13.86
N ASP A 56 -13.72 13.50 14.19
CA ASP A 56 -13.09 13.47 15.52
C ASP A 56 -12.44 14.82 15.86
N LYS A 57 -11.76 15.43 14.90
CA LYS A 57 -11.10 16.72 15.06
C LYS A 57 -12.07 17.89 15.26
N LEU A 58 -13.19 17.87 14.54
CA LEU A 58 -14.16 18.99 14.58
C LEU A 58 -15.13 18.89 15.77
N PHE A 59 -15.46 17.67 16.19
CA PHE A 59 -16.53 17.42 17.14
C PHE A 59 -16.10 16.65 18.42
N SER A 60 -14.81 16.30 18.52
CA SER A 60 -14.27 15.67 19.72
C SER A 60 -12.90 16.27 20.08
N SER A 61 -12.35 15.88 21.23
CA SER A 61 -11.00 16.27 21.66
C SER A 61 -9.88 15.46 20.99
N LYS A 62 -10.23 14.49 20.13
CA LYS A 62 -9.27 13.66 19.43
C LYS A 62 -8.69 14.39 18.22
N ASN A 63 -7.39 14.40 18.10
CA ASN A 63 -6.69 15.04 16.96
C ASN A 63 -5.70 14.04 16.35
N LYS A 64 -6.22 12.94 15.79
CA LYS A 64 -5.40 11.92 15.13
C LYS A 64 -5.35 12.22 13.63
N GLU A 65 -4.14 12.42 13.10
CA GLU A 65 -3.92 12.48 11.65
C GLU A 65 -3.98 11.05 11.06
N VAL A 66 -4.47 10.95 9.82
CA VAL A 66 -4.46 9.67 9.09
C VAL A 66 -3.04 9.41 8.58
N ASP A 67 -2.47 8.29 8.96
CA ASP A 67 -1.19 7.82 8.39
C ASP A 67 -1.43 7.21 7.02
N LEU A 68 -0.91 7.87 5.99
CA LEU A 68 -1.02 7.45 4.59
C LEU A 68 0.27 6.78 4.09
N SER A 69 1.19 6.39 4.95
CA SER A 69 2.51 5.87 4.55
C SER A 69 2.48 4.42 4.06
N HIS A 70 1.51 3.64 4.49
CA HIS A 70 1.43 2.20 4.18
C HIS A 70 0.02 1.82 3.71
N ILE A 71 -0.44 2.46 2.63
CA ILE A 71 -1.73 2.15 2.03
C ILE A 71 -1.56 0.98 1.06
N GLY A 72 -2.32 -0.10 1.29
CA GLY A 72 -2.44 -1.19 0.35
C GLY A 72 -3.34 -0.81 -0.82
N THR A 73 -2.96 -1.20 -2.03
CA THR A 73 -3.74 -1.01 -3.24
C THR A 73 -3.89 -2.30 -4.01
N ALA A 74 -5.06 -2.49 -4.62
CA ALA A 74 -5.33 -3.61 -5.51
C ALA A 74 -5.87 -3.12 -6.85
N VAL A 75 -5.33 -3.67 -7.94
CA VAL A 75 -5.92 -3.59 -9.27
C VAL A 75 -6.54 -4.94 -9.57
N PHE A 76 -7.86 -4.98 -9.69
CA PHE A 76 -8.64 -6.20 -9.92
C PHE A 76 -8.65 -6.59 -11.40
N SER A 77 -7.44 -6.76 -11.96
CA SER A 77 -7.20 -7.38 -13.26
C SER A 77 -7.30 -8.92 -13.15
N SER A 78 -7.06 -9.63 -14.23
CA SER A 78 -7.00 -11.09 -14.23
C SER A 78 -5.62 -11.55 -14.72
N PRO A 79 -4.72 -11.99 -13.83
CA PRO A 79 -4.82 -12.02 -12.37
C PRO A 79 -4.72 -10.61 -11.72
N PRO A 80 -5.15 -10.44 -10.45
CA PRO A 80 -5.03 -9.18 -9.72
C PRO A 80 -3.58 -8.80 -9.42
N ILE A 81 -3.34 -7.49 -9.32
CA ILE A 81 -2.05 -6.92 -8.87
C ILE A 81 -2.28 -6.15 -7.57
N CYS A 82 -1.47 -6.43 -6.56
CA CYS A 82 -1.56 -5.75 -5.28
C CYS A 82 -0.20 -5.25 -4.82
N SER A 83 -0.21 -4.15 -4.10
CA SER A 83 1.01 -3.58 -3.53
C SER A 83 0.73 -2.86 -2.21
N ILE A 84 1.72 -2.83 -1.34
CA ILE A 84 1.74 -2.04 -0.12
C ILE A 84 3.15 -1.58 0.19
N GLY A 85 3.28 -0.38 0.76
CA GLY A 85 4.56 0.25 1.06
C GLY A 85 5.21 0.86 -0.16
N LEU A 86 6.54 0.92 -0.17
CA LEU A 86 7.31 1.60 -1.21
C LEU A 86 7.46 0.73 -2.46
N THR A 87 7.42 1.37 -3.61
CA THR A 87 7.94 0.77 -4.85
C THR A 87 9.46 0.63 -4.77
N GLU A 88 10.03 -0.23 -5.59
CA GLU A 88 11.49 -0.42 -5.65
C GLU A 88 12.23 0.89 -5.95
N LEU A 89 11.71 1.68 -6.88
CA LEU A 89 12.30 2.97 -7.24
C LEU A 89 12.28 3.97 -6.06
N GLU A 90 11.18 4.03 -5.32
CA GLU A 90 11.07 4.86 -4.12
C GLU A 90 11.97 4.38 -3.00
N ALA A 91 12.05 3.06 -2.81
CA ALA A 91 12.94 2.46 -1.82
C ALA A 91 14.40 2.80 -2.10
N PHE A 92 14.86 2.68 -3.35
CA PHE A 92 16.22 3.02 -3.76
C PHE A 92 16.54 4.52 -3.64
N LYS A 93 15.55 5.38 -3.84
CA LYS A 93 15.71 6.83 -3.61
C LYS A 93 15.77 7.19 -2.12
N LYS A 94 15.04 6.45 -1.29
CA LYS A 94 14.87 6.77 0.13
C LYS A 94 15.94 6.14 1.02
N PHE A 95 16.44 4.96 0.65
CA PHE A 95 17.38 4.19 1.46
C PHE A 95 18.66 3.86 0.68
N THR A 96 19.77 3.91 1.37
CA THR A 96 21.10 3.61 0.79
C THR A 96 21.34 2.10 0.64
N LYS A 97 20.63 1.27 1.39
CA LYS A 97 20.78 -0.20 1.36
C LYS A 97 19.41 -0.86 1.36
N VAL A 98 19.10 -1.49 0.25
CA VAL A 98 17.83 -2.22 0.05
C VAL A 98 18.12 -3.58 -0.56
N ASP A 99 17.59 -4.61 0.05
CA ASP A 99 17.54 -5.97 -0.50
C ASP A 99 16.17 -6.19 -1.16
N VAL A 100 16.19 -6.75 -2.37
CA VAL A 100 15.00 -7.09 -3.13
C VAL A 100 14.91 -8.60 -3.25
N TYR A 101 13.81 -9.16 -2.80
CA TYR A 101 13.49 -10.58 -2.92
C TYR A 101 12.34 -10.74 -3.90
N GLU A 102 12.48 -11.67 -4.83
CA GLU A 102 11.46 -11.96 -5.85
C GLU A 102 11.34 -13.46 -6.05
N SER A 103 10.11 -13.90 -6.33
CA SER A 103 9.82 -15.25 -6.79
C SER A 103 8.75 -15.20 -7.88
N ASN A 104 8.92 -16.05 -8.88
CA ASN A 104 7.95 -16.28 -9.93
C ASN A 104 7.70 -17.77 -10.02
N PHE A 105 6.47 -18.19 -9.78
CA PHE A 105 6.11 -19.59 -9.67
C PHE A 105 4.68 -19.87 -10.15
N ASN A 106 4.38 -21.12 -10.38
CA ASN A 106 3.00 -21.56 -10.62
C ASN A 106 2.44 -22.15 -9.34
N SER A 107 1.31 -21.64 -8.87
CA SER A 107 0.61 -22.20 -7.72
C SER A 107 0.30 -23.68 -7.95
N LEU A 108 0.43 -24.49 -6.89
CA LEU A 108 0.25 -25.96 -6.96
C LEU A 108 -1.10 -26.35 -7.54
N LYS A 109 -2.16 -25.58 -7.30
CA LYS A 109 -3.49 -25.80 -7.88
C LYS A 109 -3.52 -25.81 -9.41
N TYR A 110 -2.52 -25.19 -10.06
CA TYR A 110 -2.37 -25.16 -11.52
C TYR A 110 -1.42 -26.24 -12.06
N SER A 111 -0.85 -27.10 -11.20
CA SER A 111 0.12 -28.11 -11.62
C SER A 111 -0.47 -29.14 -12.59
N ILE A 112 -1.77 -29.42 -12.47
CA ILE A 112 -2.50 -30.43 -13.25
C ILE A 112 -3.33 -29.86 -14.40
N VAL A 113 -3.42 -28.53 -14.54
CA VAL A 113 -4.19 -27.88 -15.62
C VAL A 113 -3.28 -27.39 -16.75
N LYS A 114 -3.82 -27.36 -17.98
CA LYS A 114 -3.05 -26.90 -19.16
C LYS A 114 -2.72 -25.41 -19.10
N ASN A 115 -3.67 -24.57 -18.66
CA ASN A 115 -3.49 -23.13 -18.57
C ASN A 115 -2.94 -22.77 -17.19
N LYS A 116 -1.63 -22.58 -17.12
CA LYS A 116 -0.95 -22.20 -15.88
C LYS A 116 -1.05 -20.69 -15.68
N VAL A 117 -1.46 -20.28 -14.48
CA VAL A 117 -1.41 -18.86 -14.07
C VAL A 117 -0.17 -18.67 -13.20
N SER A 118 0.76 -17.88 -13.69
CA SER A 118 1.97 -17.54 -12.95
C SER A 118 1.66 -16.55 -11.84
N THR A 119 2.26 -16.79 -10.68
CA THR A 119 2.23 -15.87 -9.54
C THR A 119 3.61 -15.23 -9.39
N TYR A 120 3.64 -13.93 -9.22
CA TYR A 120 4.86 -13.17 -8.95
C TYR A 120 4.73 -12.47 -7.60
N ILE A 121 5.78 -12.57 -6.81
CA ILE A 121 5.88 -11.87 -5.51
C ILE A 121 7.19 -11.11 -5.42
N LYS A 122 7.14 -9.96 -4.74
CA LYS A 122 8.30 -9.14 -4.44
C LYS A 122 8.22 -8.63 -3.01
N LEU A 123 9.34 -8.69 -2.30
CA LEU A 123 9.51 -8.11 -0.98
C LEU A 123 10.71 -7.17 -0.98
N LEU A 124 10.52 -5.96 -0.44
CA LEU A 124 11.57 -4.96 -0.29
C LEU A 124 11.96 -4.85 1.18
N VAL A 125 13.25 -4.93 1.46
CA VAL A 125 13.80 -4.92 2.81
C VAL A 125 14.85 -3.81 2.94
N ASN A 126 14.71 -2.97 3.96
CA ASN A 126 15.79 -2.05 4.34
C ASN A 126 16.87 -2.84 5.07
N SER A 127 18.01 -3.07 4.41
CA SER A 127 19.10 -3.93 4.92
C SER A 127 19.76 -3.39 6.19
N LYS A 128 19.63 -2.08 6.51
CA LYS A 128 20.20 -1.51 7.74
C LYS A 128 19.50 -1.96 9.02
N ASN A 129 18.19 -2.14 8.96
CA ASN A 129 17.37 -2.47 10.13
C ASN A 129 16.48 -3.69 9.92
N ASN A 130 16.64 -4.37 8.79
CA ASN A 130 15.94 -5.58 8.41
C ASN A 130 14.39 -5.40 8.31
N ARG A 131 13.89 -4.15 8.19
CA ARG A 131 12.45 -3.86 8.08
C ARG A 131 11.94 -4.13 6.69
N ILE A 132 10.76 -4.73 6.61
CA ILE A 132 10.01 -4.81 5.37
C ILE A 132 9.45 -3.43 5.09
N ILE A 133 9.72 -2.91 3.90
CA ILE A 133 9.36 -1.55 3.47
C ILE A 133 8.44 -1.52 2.25
N GLY A 134 8.22 -2.67 1.63
CA GLY A 134 7.27 -2.83 0.53
C GLY A 134 7.04 -4.29 0.20
N ALA A 135 5.84 -4.59 -0.27
CA ALA A 135 5.45 -5.91 -0.77
C ALA A 135 4.53 -5.75 -1.99
N HIS A 136 4.76 -6.56 -3.01
CA HIS A 136 4.02 -6.52 -4.26
C HIS A 136 3.71 -7.94 -4.71
N MET A 137 2.54 -8.14 -5.28
CA MET A 137 2.11 -9.46 -5.75
C MET A 137 1.24 -9.34 -6.99
N LEU A 138 1.47 -10.21 -7.95
CA LEU A 138 0.60 -10.54 -9.07
C LEU A 138 0.13 -11.97 -8.87
N GLY A 139 -1.16 -12.22 -8.78
CA GLY A 139 -1.72 -13.57 -8.56
C GLY A 139 -3.15 -13.51 -8.05
N GLU A 140 -3.87 -14.61 -8.14
CA GLU A 140 -5.29 -14.65 -7.75
C GLU A 140 -5.54 -14.28 -6.29
N GLU A 141 -4.65 -14.72 -5.39
CA GLU A 141 -4.74 -14.48 -3.95
C GLU A 141 -4.11 -13.15 -3.50
N ALA A 142 -3.62 -12.33 -4.45
CA ALA A 142 -2.87 -11.12 -4.14
C ALA A 142 -3.62 -10.14 -3.21
N PRO A 143 -4.92 -9.84 -3.38
CA PRO A 143 -5.62 -8.93 -2.50
C PRO A 143 -5.63 -9.38 -1.03
N GLU A 144 -5.91 -10.66 -0.80
CA GLU A 144 -6.03 -11.22 0.55
C GLU A 144 -4.65 -11.32 1.24
N ILE A 145 -3.63 -11.78 0.50
CA ILE A 145 -2.28 -11.95 1.05
C ILE A 145 -1.64 -10.60 1.35
N VAL A 146 -1.68 -9.66 0.41
CA VAL A 146 -1.06 -8.33 0.59
C VAL A 146 -1.76 -7.52 1.68
N GLN A 147 -3.08 -7.69 1.87
CA GLN A 147 -3.81 -7.10 2.99
C GLN A 147 -3.19 -7.52 4.34
N ILE A 148 -2.89 -8.79 4.52
CA ILE A 148 -2.30 -9.30 5.78
C ILE A 148 -0.83 -8.92 5.91
N ILE A 149 -0.07 -8.89 4.82
CA ILE A 149 1.30 -8.33 4.83
C ILE A 149 1.28 -6.87 5.28
N GLY A 150 0.24 -6.12 4.95
CA GLY A 150 0.03 -4.76 5.45
C GLY A 150 -0.02 -4.66 6.96
N VAL A 151 -0.67 -5.61 7.64
CA VAL A 151 -0.66 -5.70 9.11
C VAL A 151 0.76 -5.91 9.63
N ALA A 152 1.53 -6.81 9.00
CA ALA A 152 2.92 -7.06 9.37
C ALA A 152 3.81 -5.80 9.19
N ILE A 153 3.66 -5.07 8.08
CA ILE A 153 4.40 -3.82 7.84
C ILE A 153 4.05 -2.77 8.90
N ASN A 154 2.77 -2.58 9.21
CA ASN A 154 2.32 -1.65 10.24
C ASN A 154 2.81 -2.05 11.65
N ALA A 155 2.92 -3.35 11.92
CA ALA A 155 3.55 -3.90 13.13
C ALA A 155 5.08 -3.78 13.10
N LYS A 156 5.65 -3.18 12.05
CA LYS A 156 7.10 -3.01 11.86
C LYS A 156 7.86 -4.34 11.79
N ALA A 157 7.27 -5.36 11.19
CA ALA A 157 7.89 -6.66 11.01
C ALA A 157 9.21 -6.56 10.24
N THR A 158 10.12 -7.45 10.57
CA THR A 158 11.41 -7.61 9.92
C THR A 158 11.41 -8.80 8.96
N PHE A 159 12.34 -8.84 8.03
CA PHE A 159 12.56 -10.00 7.18
C PHE A 159 12.83 -11.26 8.02
N ARG A 160 13.54 -11.13 9.15
CA ARG A 160 13.75 -12.24 10.10
C ARG A 160 12.43 -12.79 10.66
N ASN A 161 11.44 -11.93 10.92
CA ASN A 161 10.12 -12.41 11.37
C ASN A 161 9.46 -13.29 10.30
N PHE A 162 9.55 -12.90 9.03
CA PHE A 162 9.03 -13.69 7.93
C PHE A 162 9.77 -15.03 7.82
N MET A 163 11.11 -15.03 7.81
CA MET A 163 11.91 -16.26 7.67
C MET A 163 11.79 -17.21 8.87
N ASN A 164 11.44 -16.71 10.05
CA ASN A 164 11.18 -17.53 11.24
C ASN A 164 9.73 -18.03 11.33
N THR A 165 8.86 -17.57 10.43
CA THR A 165 7.46 -18.04 10.40
C THR A 165 7.40 -19.41 9.72
N MET A 166 6.77 -20.37 10.37
CA MET A 166 6.51 -21.68 9.78
C MET A 166 5.52 -21.54 8.64
N ALA A 167 5.90 -22.03 7.46
CA ALA A 167 5.06 -22.02 6.28
C ALA A 167 3.82 -22.91 6.45
N ILE A 168 2.69 -22.47 5.90
CA ILE A 168 1.49 -23.33 5.75
C ILE A 168 1.54 -23.95 4.36
N HIS A 169 1.87 -25.22 4.27
CA HIS A 169 1.98 -25.94 3.00
C HIS A 169 0.74 -26.79 2.71
N PRO A 170 0.23 -26.79 1.46
CA PRO A 170 0.64 -25.96 0.33
C PRO A 170 -0.21 -24.69 0.22
N THR A 171 0.43 -23.52 0.23
CA THR A 171 -0.24 -22.23 0.00
C THR A 171 0.61 -21.32 -0.89
N VAL A 172 -0.02 -20.34 -1.52
CA VAL A 172 0.71 -19.28 -2.25
C VAL A 172 1.44 -18.35 -1.28
N ALA A 173 0.88 -18.12 -0.09
CA ALA A 173 1.45 -17.24 0.92
C ALA A 173 2.79 -17.73 1.49
N GLU A 174 3.04 -19.05 1.47
CA GLU A 174 4.29 -19.63 1.99
C GLU A 174 5.53 -19.10 1.27
N GLU A 175 5.40 -18.71 0.01
CA GLU A 175 6.52 -18.16 -0.76
C GLU A 175 7.07 -16.86 -0.15
N PHE A 176 6.28 -16.09 0.59
CA PHE A 176 6.74 -14.91 1.31
C PHE A 176 7.60 -15.23 2.54
N VAL A 177 7.56 -16.45 3.05
CA VAL A 177 8.31 -16.88 4.24
C VAL A 177 9.41 -17.91 3.92
N THR A 178 9.66 -18.17 2.64
CA THR A 178 10.65 -19.16 2.17
C THR A 178 11.80 -18.56 1.36
N PHE A 179 11.90 -17.24 1.26
CA PHE A 179 13.02 -16.57 0.60
C PHE A 179 14.36 -16.95 1.26
N LYS A 180 15.40 -17.16 0.44
CA LYS A 180 16.76 -17.46 0.93
C LYS A 180 17.70 -16.29 0.74
N GLU A 181 17.92 -15.89 -0.50
CA GLU A 181 18.85 -14.84 -0.87
C GLU A 181 18.12 -13.73 -1.65
N PRO A 182 18.54 -12.48 -1.52
CA PRO A 182 17.99 -11.41 -2.31
C PRO A 182 18.34 -11.59 -3.79
N THR A 183 17.36 -11.36 -4.66
CA THR A 183 17.53 -11.40 -6.11
C THR A 183 18.45 -10.30 -6.59
N ARG A 184 18.39 -9.12 -5.95
CA ARG A 184 19.30 -7.99 -6.18
C ARG A 184 19.39 -7.09 -4.95
N LYS A 185 20.45 -6.30 -4.95
CA LYS A 185 20.80 -5.37 -3.86
C LYS A 185 21.11 -3.99 -4.44
N ASN A 186 20.75 -2.94 -3.70
CA ASN A 186 21.18 -1.58 -3.96
C ASN A 186 22.00 -1.10 -2.76
N TYR A 187 23.33 -1.03 -2.94
CA TYR A 187 24.29 -0.62 -1.92
C TYR A 187 25.20 0.48 -2.46
#